data_d85219c03419f86c88f66068273c7110
#
_entry.id   d85219c03419f86c88f66068273c7110
#
_cell.length_a   1.000
_cell.length_b   1.000
_cell.length_c   1.000
_cell.angle_alpha   90.00
_cell.angle_beta   90.00
_cell.angle_gamma   90.00
#
_symmetry.space_group_name_H-M   'P 1'
#
loop_
_entity.id
_entity.type
_entity.pdbx_description
1 polymer ?
#
loop_
_entity_poly.entity_id
_entity_poly.type
_entity_poly.pdbx_seq_one_letter_code
_entity_poly.pdbx_strand_id
1 'polypeptide(L)'
;MNAADDKTIVREYFNSTGFDRWRRIYGDGEVNKVQLDIRTGHQQTVDTVIGWLKEDGNLSQLSICDAGCGVGSLSIPLAAEGAKVYASDISAKMVSEGQDRSVQIFSNTVNPVFTVQDLESLTGNYHTVICLDVLIHYPQDKADEMISHLCSLADQRMILSFAPKTCFLSILKKIGSFFPGPSKATRAYLHREADVIKILAKNGFTVERKAMTRTRFYFSRLIEAVKE
;
A
#
# COMPACT_ATOMS: atom_id res chain seq x y z
N MET A 1 17.67 -1.82 17.65
CA MET A 1 17.72 -1.24 16.30
C MET A 1 16.61 -0.21 16.24
N ASN A 2 16.95 1.04 15.93
CA ASN A 2 16.02 2.18 15.94
C ASN A 2 15.10 2.17 14.71
N ALA A 3 13.90 2.72 14.83
CA ALA A 3 12.92 2.85 13.73
C ALA A 3 13.45 3.67 12.53
N ALA A 4 14.41 4.58 12.76
CA ALA A 4 15.16 5.27 11.70
C ALA A 4 15.99 4.30 10.83
N ASP A 5 16.40 3.17 11.41
CA ASP A 5 17.17 2.12 10.75
C ASP A 5 16.27 1.30 9.80
N ASP A 6 15.07 0.90 10.25
CA ASP A 6 14.14 0.12 9.42
C ASP A 6 13.65 0.92 8.19
N LYS A 7 13.38 2.22 8.33
CA LYS A 7 12.97 3.10 7.23
C LYS A 7 14.08 3.27 6.19
N THR A 8 15.32 3.47 6.62
CA THR A 8 16.47 3.57 5.73
C THR A 8 16.69 2.26 4.97
N ILE A 9 16.57 1.12 5.65
CA ILE A 9 16.68 -0.22 5.03
C ILE A 9 15.59 -0.41 3.97
N VAL A 10 14.35 -0.01 4.24
CA VAL A 10 13.24 -0.10 3.28
C VAL A 10 13.53 0.78 2.06
N ARG A 11 13.93 2.03 2.27
CA ARG A 11 14.28 2.96 1.18
C ARG A 11 15.40 2.42 0.31
N GLU A 12 16.48 1.96 0.91
CA GLU A 12 17.64 1.41 0.19
C GLU A 12 17.26 0.14 -0.57
N TYR A 13 16.46 -0.74 0.03
CA TYR A 13 15.98 -1.96 -0.61
C TYR A 13 15.19 -1.64 -1.90
N PHE A 14 14.19 -0.75 -1.82
CA PHE A 14 13.36 -0.39 -2.98
C PHE A 14 14.07 0.49 -4.01
N ASN A 15 15.16 1.17 -3.63
CA ASN A 15 16.02 1.89 -4.56
C ASN A 15 17.15 1.02 -5.16
N SER A 16 17.33 -0.23 -4.73
CA SER A 16 18.42 -1.10 -5.17
C SER A 16 17.95 -2.50 -5.57
N THR A 17 18.22 -3.49 -4.75
CA THR A 17 18.00 -4.91 -5.06
C THR A 17 16.52 -5.31 -5.14
N GLY A 18 15.64 -4.60 -4.44
CA GLY A 18 14.19 -4.82 -4.47
C GLY A 18 13.52 -4.24 -5.71
N PHE A 19 14.07 -3.15 -6.26
CA PHE A 19 13.44 -2.43 -7.37
C PHE A 19 13.09 -3.33 -8.55
N ASP A 20 14.07 -4.00 -9.15
CA ASP A 20 13.86 -4.84 -10.33
C ASP A 20 12.91 -6.00 -10.08
N ARG A 21 12.92 -6.54 -8.85
CA ARG A 21 12.00 -7.60 -8.45
C ARG A 21 10.56 -7.08 -8.40
N TRP A 22 10.32 -5.97 -7.71
CA TRP A 22 8.98 -5.45 -7.50
C TRP A 22 8.41 -4.77 -8.76
N ARG A 23 9.26 -4.10 -9.54
CA ARG A 23 8.90 -3.60 -10.87
C ARG A 23 8.36 -4.72 -11.78
N ARG A 24 9.01 -5.91 -11.75
CA ARG A 24 8.53 -7.08 -12.49
C ARG A 24 7.27 -7.68 -11.90
N ILE A 25 7.14 -7.76 -10.59
CA ILE A 25 5.93 -8.27 -9.91
C ILE A 25 4.73 -7.38 -10.26
N TYR A 26 4.89 -6.07 -10.25
CA TYR A 26 3.82 -5.11 -10.56
C TYR A 26 3.75 -4.71 -12.05
N GLY A 27 4.41 -5.42 -12.93
CA GLY A 27 4.36 -5.24 -14.38
C GLY A 27 3.73 -6.42 -15.10
N ASP A 28 3.68 -6.35 -16.44
CA ASP A 28 3.00 -7.34 -17.29
C ASP A 28 3.96 -8.43 -17.83
N GLY A 29 5.27 -8.27 -17.63
CA GLY A 29 6.29 -9.18 -18.13
C GLY A 29 6.25 -10.56 -17.47
N GLU A 30 7.01 -11.51 -18.04
CA GLU A 30 7.13 -12.86 -17.50
C GLU A 30 7.77 -12.86 -16.11
N VAL A 31 7.21 -13.66 -15.22
CA VAL A 31 7.68 -13.84 -13.84
C VAL A 31 7.56 -15.30 -13.43
N ASN A 32 8.26 -15.70 -12.38
CA ASN A 32 8.12 -17.05 -11.83
C ASN A 32 6.76 -17.25 -11.12
N LYS A 33 6.40 -18.50 -10.84
CA LYS A 33 5.10 -18.88 -10.25
C LYS A 33 4.80 -18.17 -8.91
N VAL A 34 5.82 -17.94 -8.07
CA VAL A 34 5.66 -17.24 -6.78
C VAL A 34 5.37 -15.75 -7.03
N GLN A 35 6.12 -15.12 -7.92
CA GLN A 35 5.92 -13.73 -8.28
C GLN A 35 4.57 -13.50 -8.97
N LEU A 36 4.15 -14.44 -9.82
CA LEU A 36 2.82 -14.39 -10.45
C LEU A 36 1.70 -14.48 -9.42
N ASP A 37 1.84 -15.35 -8.44
CA ASP A 37 0.86 -15.49 -7.36
C ASP A 37 0.74 -14.21 -6.51
N ILE A 38 1.88 -13.57 -6.19
CA ILE A 38 1.92 -12.28 -5.49
C ILE A 38 1.27 -11.18 -6.35
N ARG A 39 1.61 -11.10 -7.65
CA ARG A 39 0.98 -10.18 -8.62
C ARG A 39 -0.53 -10.33 -8.62
N THR A 40 -1.01 -11.56 -8.75
CA THR A 40 -2.45 -11.86 -8.78
C THR A 40 -3.13 -11.43 -7.49
N GLY A 41 -2.55 -11.73 -6.33
CA GLY A 41 -3.10 -11.30 -5.05
C GLY A 41 -3.12 -9.77 -4.87
N HIS A 42 -2.03 -9.10 -5.24
CA HIS A 42 -1.97 -7.64 -5.20
C HIS A 42 -3.04 -7.01 -6.14
N GLN A 43 -3.15 -7.51 -7.38
CA GLN A 43 -4.16 -7.01 -8.32
C GLN A 43 -5.58 -7.20 -7.80
N GLN A 44 -5.90 -8.35 -7.20
CA GLN A 44 -7.22 -8.56 -6.56
C GLN A 44 -7.50 -7.54 -5.45
N THR A 45 -6.47 -7.15 -4.68
CA THR A 45 -6.61 -6.13 -3.64
C THR A 45 -6.88 -4.76 -4.26
N VAL A 46 -6.14 -4.39 -5.31
CA VAL A 46 -6.34 -3.14 -6.08
C VAL A 46 -7.74 -3.11 -6.69
N ASP A 47 -8.16 -4.18 -7.36
CA ASP A 47 -9.49 -4.29 -7.99
C ASP A 47 -10.62 -4.14 -6.97
N THR A 48 -10.43 -4.70 -5.76
CA THR A 48 -11.40 -4.55 -4.67
C THR A 48 -11.54 -3.10 -4.22
N VAL A 49 -10.42 -2.38 -4.08
CA VAL A 49 -10.43 -0.94 -3.71
C VAL A 49 -11.13 -0.12 -4.78
N ILE A 50 -10.78 -0.32 -6.05
CA ILE A 50 -11.41 0.39 -7.17
C ILE A 50 -12.91 0.07 -7.22
N GLY A 51 -13.29 -1.19 -7.03
CA GLY A 51 -14.68 -1.62 -6.97
C GLY A 51 -15.47 -0.90 -5.88
N TRP A 52 -14.94 -0.85 -4.66
CA TRP A 52 -15.59 -0.14 -3.53
C TRP A 52 -15.78 1.34 -3.82
N LEU A 53 -14.75 2.01 -4.38
CA LEU A 53 -14.86 3.43 -4.70
C LEU A 53 -15.88 3.69 -5.83
N LYS A 54 -15.98 2.80 -6.82
CA LYS A 54 -16.94 2.91 -7.92
C LYS A 54 -18.38 2.65 -7.48
N GLU A 55 -18.60 1.74 -6.53
CA GLU A 55 -19.91 1.48 -5.93
C GLU A 55 -20.49 2.73 -5.23
N ASP A 56 -19.61 3.58 -4.66
CA ASP A 56 -20.03 4.78 -3.93
C ASP A 56 -20.27 6.00 -4.84
N GLY A 57 -19.94 5.90 -6.14
CA GLY A 57 -20.27 6.96 -7.10
C GLY A 57 -19.15 7.36 -8.04
N ASN A 58 -19.18 8.63 -8.46
CA ASN A 58 -18.27 9.16 -9.45
C ASN A 58 -16.91 9.55 -8.83
N LEU A 59 -15.85 8.90 -9.27
CA LEU A 59 -14.49 9.16 -8.76
C LEU A 59 -13.95 10.54 -9.14
N SER A 60 -14.48 11.20 -10.17
CA SER A 60 -13.98 12.50 -10.63
C SER A 60 -14.11 13.63 -9.61
N GLN A 61 -14.92 13.42 -8.56
CA GLN A 61 -15.06 14.36 -7.45
C GLN A 61 -14.06 14.09 -6.31
N LEU A 62 -13.32 12.98 -6.38
CA LEU A 62 -12.46 12.56 -5.29
C LEU A 62 -11.03 13.08 -5.46
N SER A 63 -10.49 13.65 -4.37
CA SER A 63 -9.05 13.79 -4.18
C SER A 63 -8.54 12.59 -3.37
N ILE A 64 -7.60 11.85 -3.94
CA ILE A 64 -7.10 10.60 -3.37
C ILE A 64 -5.60 10.72 -3.12
N CYS A 65 -5.16 10.43 -1.89
CA CYS A 65 -3.76 10.22 -1.56
C CYS A 65 -3.46 8.71 -1.59
N ASP A 66 -2.58 8.27 -2.49
CA ASP A 66 -2.04 6.91 -2.54
C ASP A 66 -0.68 6.89 -1.84
N ALA A 67 -0.69 6.51 -0.58
CA ALA A 67 0.46 6.55 0.33
C ALA A 67 1.25 5.23 0.29
N GLY A 68 2.43 5.25 -0.35
CA GLY A 68 3.22 4.08 -0.69
C GLY A 68 2.79 3.49 -2.04
N CYS A 69 2.66 4.34 -3.05
CA CYS A 69 2.09 4.01 -4.35
C CYS A 69 2.92 3.02 -5.21
N GLY A 70 4.17 2.77 -4.83
CA GLY A 70 5.09 1.95 -5.61
C GLY A 70 5.20 2.44 -7.05
N VAL A 71 4.92 1.57 -8.01
CA VAL A 71 4.94 1.87 -9.45
C VAL A 71 3.58 2.36 -10.00
N GLY A 72 2.67 2.77 -9.12
CA GLY A 72 1.39 3.34 -9.51
C GLY A 72 0.30 2.34 -9.87
N SER A 73 0.39 1.08 -9.38
CA SER A 73 -0.59 0.03 -9.70
C SER A 73 -2.03 0.38 -9.32
N LEU A 74 -2.22 1.20 -8.27
CA LEU A 74 -3.52 1.74 -7.88
C LEU A 74 -3.73 3.16 -8.44
N SER A 75 -2.71 4.02 -8.35
CA SER A 75 -2.80 5.44 -8.72
C SER A 75 -3.22 5.65 -10.17
N ILE A 76 -2.63 4.88 -11.09
CA ILE A 76 -2.89 5.02 -12.53
C ILE A 76 -4.34 4.64 -12.90
N PRO A 77 -4.88 3.48 -12.48
CA PRO A 77 -6.29 3.15 -12.71
C PRO A 77 -7.27 4.15 -12.09
N LEU A 78 -7.00 4.64 -10.88
CA LEU A 78 -7.86 5.65 -10.24
C LEU A 78 -7.87 6.97 -11.02
N ALA A 79 -6.72 7.41 -11.54
CA ALA A 79 -6.64 8.59 -12.39
C ALA A 79 -7.36 8.37 -13.72
N ALA A 80 -7.31 7.18 -14.30
CA ALA A 80 -8.06 6.82 -15.51
C ALA A 80 -9.59 6.87 -15.31
N GLU A 81 -10.06 6.57 -14.10
CA GLU A 81 -11.47 6.72 -13.69
C GLU A 81 -11.84 8.18 -13.33
N GLY A 82 -10.90 9.13 -13.47
CA GLY A 82 -11.14 10.55 -13.30
C GLY A 82 -10.81 11.12 -11.92
N ALA A 83 -10.41 10.30 -10.94
CA ALA A 83 -10.02 10.81 -9.63
C ALA A 83 -8.78 11.70 -9.72
N LYS A 84 -8.69 12.72 -8.85
CA LYS A 84 -7.47 13.48 -8.62
C LYS A 84 -6.56 12.70 -7.69
N VAL A 85 -5.45 12.15 -8.20
CA VAL A 85 -4.57 11.26 -7.45
C VAL A 85 -3.23 11.91 -7.12
N TYR A 86 -2.88 11.88 -5.85
CA TYR A 86 -1.60 12.29 -5.28
C TYR A 86 -0.89 11.03 -4.77
N ALA A 87 0.10 10.59 -5.54
CA ALA A 87 0.81 9.34 -5.32
C ALA A 87 2.19 9.60 -4.71
N SER A 88 2.51 8.97 -3.60
CA SER A 88 3.81 9.13 -2.94
C SER A 88 4.45 7.80 -2.62
N ASP A 89 5.76 7.73 -2.76
CA ASP A 89 6.58 6.59 -2.33
C ASP A 89 7.94 7.07 -1.82
N ILE A 90 8.52 6.34 -0.88
CA ILE A 90 9.85 6.64 -0.33
C ILE A 90 10.98 6.36 -1.34
N SER A 91 10.71 5.51 -2.35
CA SER A 91 11.67 5.11 -3.38
C SER A 91 11.56 5.97 -4.62
N ALA A 92 12.61 6.73 -4.91
CA ALA A 92 12.72 7.53 -6.13
C ALA A 92 12.60 6.67 -7.40
N LYS A 93 13.13 5.44 -7.38
CA LYS A 93 13.03 4.52 -8.53
C LYS A 93 11.60 4.04 -8.77
N MET A 94 10.84 3.75 -7.69
CA MET A 94 9.44 3.37 -7.82
C MET A 94 8.61 4.52 -8.38
N VAL A 95 8.79 5.72 -7.86
CA VAL A 95 8.13 6.94 -8.34
C VAL A 95 8.46 7.19 -9.82
N SER A 96 9.73 7.11 -10.23
CA SER A 96 10.12 7.29 -11.63
C SER A 96 9.45 6.26 -12.54
N GLU A 97 9.42 4.99 -12.17
CA GLU A 97 8.74 3.93 -12.92
C GLU A 97 7.22 4.20 -13.01
N GLY A 98 6.59 4.66 -11.91
CA GLY A 98 5.17 5.05 -11.91
C GLY A 98 4.88 6.22 -12.86
N GLN A 99 5.74 7.24 -12.87
CA GLN A 99 5.65 8.36 -13.81
C GLN A 99 5.78 7.89 -15.26
N ASP A 100 6.76 7.05 -15.57
CA ASP A 100 6.98 6.51 -16.92
C ASP A 100 5.76 5.73 -17.42
N ARG A 101 5.18 4.88 -16.58
CA ARG A 101 3.93 4.14 -16.89
C ARG A 101 2.75 5.08 -17.10
N SER A 102 2.62 6.10 -16.26
CA SER A 102 1.55 7.09 -16.36
C SER A 102 1.64 7.86 -17.67
N VAL A 103 2.84 8.30 -18.09
CA VAL A 103 3.07 8.99 -19.37
C VAL A 103 2.70 8.11 -20.57
N GLN A 104 2.98 6.83 -20.51
CA GLN A 104 2.62 5.88 -21.57
C GLN A 104 1.08 5.76 -21.78
N ILE A 105 0.31 5.95 -20.70
CA ILE A 105 -1.15 5.83 -20.73
C ILE A 105 -1.83 7.16 -21.03
N PHE A 106 -1.40 8.25 -20.36
CA PHE A 106 -2.09 9.54 -20.43
C PHE A 106 -1.42 10.55 -21.38
N SER A 107 -0.21 10.26 -21.86
CA SER A 107 0.61 11.19 -22.66
C SER A 107 0.92 12.53 -21.94
N ASN A 108 0.71 12.59 -20.63
CA ASN A 108 0.99 13.75 -19.79
C ASN A 108 1.31 13.32 -18.33
N THR A 109 1.74 14.26 -17.49
CA THR A 109 2.12 14.04 -16.09
C THR A 109 1.24 14.80 -15.10
N VAL A 110 0.08 15.29 -15.55
CA VAL A 110 -0.77 16.16 -14.72
C VAL A 110 -1.52 15.37 -13.66
N ASN A 111 -1.95 14.15 -13.99
CA ASN A 111 -2.67 13.27 -13.07
C ASN A 111 -2.46 11.81 -13.48
N PRO A 112 -2.00 10.92 -12.61
CA PRO A 112 -1.67 11.15 -11.19
C PRO A 112 -0.39 11.98 -10.98
N VAL A 113 -0.32 12.69 -9.84
CA VAL A 113 0.87 13.46 -9.44
C VAL A 113 1.73 12.54 -8.57
N PHE A 114 2.91 12.18 -9.04
CA PHE A 114 3.86 11.35 -8.31
C PHE A 114 4.91 12.19 -7.57
N THR A 115 5.18 11.86 -6.30
CA THR A 115 6.18 12.53 -5.48
C THR A 115 7.04 11.54 -4.70
N VAL A 116 8.34 11.83 -4.58
CA VAL A 116 9.24 11.06 -3.70
C VAL A 116 9.10 11.63 -2.29
N GLN A 117 8.40 10.91 -1.41
CA GLN A 117 8.15 11.37 -0.06
C GLN A 117 7.88 10.17 0.86
N ASP A 118 8.38 10.25 2.10
CA ASP A 118 8.02 9.25 3.10
C ASP A 118 6.65 9.55 3.74
N LEU A 119 6.01 8.51 4.26
CA LEU A 119 4.66 8.61 4.79
C LEU A 119 4.55 9.59 5.97
N GLU A 120 5.59 9.65 6.81
CA GLU A 120 5.62 10.51 7.99
C GLU A 120 5.67 12.01 7.65
N SER A 121 6.13 12.34 6.45
CA SER A 121 6.24 13.73 5.98
C SER A 121 5.10 14.15 5.05
N LEU A 122 4.15 13.26 4.76
CA LEU A 122 2.97 13.58 3.96
C LEU A 122 2.17 14.70 4.61
N THR A 123 1.71 15.62 3.79
CA THR A 123 0.86 16.74 4.21
C THR A 123 -0.27 16.93 3.21
N GLY A 124 -1.26 17.71 3.58
CA GLY A 124 -2.41 18.00 2.74
C GLY A 124 -3.69 17.45 3.34
N ASN A 125 -4.78 17.56 2.57
CA ASN A 125 -6.09 17.12 2.97
C ASN A 125 -6.77 16.47 1.76
N TYR A 126 -7.20 15.23 1.91
CA TYR A 126 -7.69 14.41 0.81
C TYR A 126 -9.03 13.80 1.19
N HIS A 127 -9.96 13.74 0.25
CA HIS A 127 -11.22 13.04 0.47
C HIS A 127 -10.96 11.60 0.95
N THR A 128 -10.04 10.90 0.30
CA THR A 128 -9.68 9.52 0.61
C THR A 128 -8.18 9.35 0.72
N VAL A 129 -7.70 8.69 1.76
CA VAL A 129 -6.31 8.25 1.90
C VAL A 129 -6.26 6.73 1.80
N ILE A 130 -5.39 6.22 0.94
CA ILE A 130 -5.22 4.79 0.69
C ILE A 130 -3.77 4.41 0.97
N CYS A 131 -3.56 3.29 1.68
CA CYS A 131 -2.23 2.76 1.97
C CYS A 131 -2.25 1.24 1.85
N LEU A 132 -1.74 0.73 0.71
CA LEU A 132 -1.74 -0.70 0.40
C LEU A 132 -0.35 -1.31 0.50
N ASP A 133 -0.26 -2.45 1.21
CA ASP A 133 0.94 -3.29 1.34
C ASP A 133 2.20 -2.61 1.92
N VAL A 134 2.02 -1.47 2.60
CA VAL A 134 3.10 -0.68 3.21
C VAL A 134 3.28 -1.01 4.70
N LEU A 135 2.19 -1.19 5.44
CA LEU A 135 2.23 -1.44 6.89
C LEU A 135 3.04 -2.70 7.27
N ILE A 136 3.22 -3.63 6.34
CA ILE A 136 4.08 -4.80 6.50
C ILE A 136 5.55 -4.43 6.82
N HIS A 137 5.99 -3.21 6.52
CA HIS A 137 7.35 -2.72 6.77
C HIS A 137 7.50 -2.02 8.12
N TYR A 138 6.41 -1.81 8.86
CA TYR A 138 6.40 -1.08 10.14
C TYR A 138 6.13 -2.02 11.32
N PRO A 139 6.93 -1.96 12.42
CA PRO A 139 6.56 -2.62 13.67
C PRO A 139 5.27 -2.00 14.24
N GLN A 140 4.59 -2.71 15.15
CA GLN A 140 3.23 -2.36 15.60
C GLN A 140 3.12 -0.92 16.14
N ASP A 141 4.05 -0.50 16.99
CA ASP A 141 4.08 0.85 17.55
C ASP A 141 4.20 1.93 16.47
N LYS A 142 5.03 1.70 15.46
CA LYS A 142 5.20 2.61 14.32
C LYS A 142 4.03 2.57 13.34
N ALA A 143 3.41 1.41 13.13
CA ALA A 143 2.19 1.29 12.36
C ALA A 143 1.04 2.09 13.00
N ASP A 144 0.94 2.09 14.33
CA ASP A 144 -0.07 2.85 15.07
C ASP A 144 0.11 4.37 14.88
N GLU A 145 1.35 4.87 14.99
CA GLU A 145 1.69 6.27 14.71
C GLU A 145 1.36 6.63 13.25
N MET A 146 1.73 5.75 12.31
CA MET A 146 1.52 5.95 10.87
C MET A 146 0.04 5.99 10.50
N ILE A 147 -0.76 5.03 10.99
CA ILE A 147 -2.21 5.01 10.75
C ILE A 147 -2.85 6.30 11.27
N SER A 148 -2.46 6.75 12.48
CA SER A 148 -2.98 7.99 13.05
C SER A 148 -2.61 9.21 12.21
N HIS A 149 -1.37 9.26 11.69
CA HIS A 149 -0.94 10.32 10.81
C HIS A 149 -1.75 10.32 9.50
N LEU A 150 -1.88 9.18 8.82
CA LEU A 150 -2.66 9.06 7.59
C LEU A 150 -4.14 9.40 7.80
N CYS A 151 -4.73 9.03 8.94
CA CYS A 151 -6.09 9.45 9.30
C CYS A 151 -6.21 10.98 9.41
N SER A 152 -5.18 11.68 9.86
CA SER A 152 -5.20 13.15 9.95
C SER A 152 -5.23 13.85 8.59
N LEU A 153 -4.85 13.15 7.51
CA LEU A 153 -4.85 13.65 6.13
C LEU A 153 -6.17 13.31 5.40
N ALA A 154 -6.98 12.40 5.95
CA ALA A 154 -8.21 11.92 5.33
C ALA A 154 -9.42 12.71 5.83
N ASP A 155 -10.17 13.32 4.89
CA ASP A 155 -11.39 14.07 5.20
C ASP A 155 -12.57 13.15 5.46
N GLN A 156 -12.74 12.11 4.65
CA GLN A 156 -13.92 11.26 4.67
C GLN A 156 -13.60 9.79 4.80
N ARG A 157 -12.49 9.31 4.19
CA ARG A 157 -12.26 7.87 4.02
C ARG A 157 -10.81 7.49 4.16
N MET A 158 -10.60 6.38 4.87
CA MET A 158 -9.31 5.71 5.01
C MET A 158 -9.41 4.27 4.51
N ILE A 159 -8.51 3.85 3.59
CA ILE A 159 -8.42 2.45 3.13
C ILE A 159 -7.02 1.93 3.41
N LEU A 160 -6.93 0.83 4.15
CA LEU A 160 -5.67 0.21 4.56
C LEU A 160 -5.60 -1.24 4.14
N SER A 161 -4.43 -1.69 3.71
CA SER A 161 -4.13 -3.12 3.68
C SER A 161 -2.94 -3.48 4.57
N PHE A 162 -2.97 -4.68 5.14
CA PHE A 162 -1.91 -5.21 5.99
C PHE A 162 -1.90 -6.74 6.01
N ALA A 163 -0.74 -7.32 6.32
CA ALA A 163 -0.62 -8.75 6.56
C ALA A 163 -1.19 -9.09 7.94
N PRO A 164 -2.30 -9.87 8.04
CA PRO A 164 -2.96 -10.12 9.31
C PRO A 164 -2.16 -11.07 10.20
N LYS A 165 -2.07 -10.76 11.51
CA LYS A 165 -1.45 -11.62 12.52
C LYS A 165 -2.40 -12.75 12.90
N THR A 166 -2.38 -13.82 12.10
CA THR A 166 -3.09 -15.07 12.43
C THR A 166 -2.10 -16.11 12.98
N CYS A 167 -2.61 -17.10 13.73
CA CYS A 167 -1.76 -18.21 14.22
C CYS A 167 -1.04 -18.90 13.07
N PHE A 168 -1.74 -19.15 11.97
CA PHE A 168 -1.19 -19.82 10.77
C PHE A 168 -0.06 -19.02 10.12
N LEU A 169 -0.26 -17.72 9.86
CA LEU A 169 0.75 -16.85 9.25
C LEU A 169 1.94 -16.62 10.19
N SER A 170 1.70 -16.56 11.48
CA SER A 170 2.77 -16.46 12.49
C SER A 170 3.67 -17.71 12.48
N ILE A 171 3.08 -18.89 12.32
CA ILE A 171 3.81 -20.16 12.19
C ILE A 171 4.57 -20.20 10.86
N LEU A 172 3.94 -19.87 9.74
CA LEU A 172 4.59 -19.82 8.43
C LEU A 172 5.77 -18.84 8.41
N LYS A 173 5.62 -17.64 9.01
CA LYS A 173 6.71 -16.68 9.17
C LYS A 173 7.87 -17.27 9.97
N LYS A 174 7.57 -17.99 11.06
CA LYS A 174 8.58 -18.63 11.90
C LYS A 174 9.31 -19.74 11.14
N ILE A 175 8.61 -20.56 10.36
CA ILE A 175 9.21 -21.59 9.51
C ILE A 175 10.02 -20.94 8.39
N GLY A 176 9.50 -19.92 7.70
CA GLY A 176 10.19 -19.21 6.62
C GLY A 176 11.50 -18.54 7.07
N SER A 177 11.62 -18.18 8.35
CA SER A 177 12.87 -17.60 8.90
C SER A 177 14.05 -18.57 8.93
N PHE A 178 13.81 -19.88 8.84
CA PHE A 178 14.85 -20.92 8.78
C PHE A 178 15.39 -21.15 7.36
N PHE A 179 14.70 -20.64 6.32
CA PHE A 179 15.16 -20.81 4.94
C PHE A 179 15.85 -19.55 4.43
N PRO A 180 17.10 -19.63 3.96
CA PRO A 180 17.80 -18.49 3.37
C PRO A 180 17.16 -18.09 2.04
N GLY A 181 16.79 -16.82 1.89
CA GLY A 181 16.22 -16.28 0.65
C GLY A 181 16.38 -14.75 0.58
N PRO A 182 16.24 -14.13 -0.60
CA PRO A 182 16.40 -12.69 -0.82
C PRO A 182 15.36 -11.83 -0.10
N SER A 183 14.32 -12.44 0.50
CA SER A 183 13.31 -11.75 1.31
C SER A 183 13.78 -11.33 2.71
N LYS A 184 15.05 -11.57 3.07
CA LYS A 184 15.63 -11.11 4.36
C LYS A 184 16.02 -9.64 4.38
N ALA A 185 15.97 -8.95 3.26
CA ALA A 185 16.39 -7.55 3.15
C ALA A 185 15.45 -6.60 3.93
N THR A 186 14.14 -6.92 4.00
CA THR A 186 13.17 -6.18 4.81
C THR A 186 12.43 -7.12 5.75
N ARG A 187 12.20 -6.67 6.99
CA ARG A 187 11.38 -7.42 7.94
C ARG A 187 9.90 -7.29 7.56
N ALA A 188 9.17 -8.40 7.51
CA ALA A 188 7.73 -8.39 7.38
C ALA A 188 7.07 -8.40 8.76
N TYR A 189 6.24 -7.41 9.04
CA TYR A 189 5.47 -7.31 10.27
C TYR A 189 4.02 -7.75 10.03
N LEU A 190 3.44 -8.43 11.01
CA LEU A 190 2.05 -8.87 10.98
C LEU A 190 1.25 -8.04 11.99
N HIS A 191 0.08 -7.55 11.60
CA HIS A 191 -0.76 -6.69 12.44
C HIS A 191 -2.04 -7.42 12.86
N ARG A 192 -2.49 -7.18 14.11
CA ARG A 192 -3.80 -7.67 14.55
C ARG A 192 -4.88 -6.75 14.01
N GLU A 193 -5.90 -7.31 13.39
CA GLU A 193 -7.03 -6.54 12.87
C GLU A 193 -7.70 -5.69 13.95
N ALA A 194 -7.84 -6.25 15.17
CA ALA A 194 -8.44 -5.52 16.30
C ALA A 194 -7.64 -4.27 16.70
N ASP A 195 -6.31 -4.32 16.61
CA ASP A 195 -5.45 -3.17 16.94
C ASP A 195 -5.61 -2.08 15.86
N VAL A 196 -5.61 -2.46 14.57
CA VAL A 196 -5.85 -1.52 13.46
C VAL A 196 -7.23 -0.85 13.59
N ILE A 197 -8.28 -1.62 13.86
CA ILE A 197 -9.64 -1.08 14.06
C ILE A 197 -9.68 -0.10 15.23
N LYS A 198 -9.01 -0.44 16.34
CA LYS A 198 -8.93 0.44 17.52
C LYS A 198 -8.25 1.78 17.20
N ILE A 199 -7.18 1.77 16.39
CA ILE A 199 -6.49 3.01 15.98
C ILE A 199 -7.39 3.85 15.07
N LEU A 200 -8.06 3.24 14.10
CA LEU A 200 -9.03 3.93 13.23
C LEU A 200 -10.12 4.60 14.08
N ALA A 201 -10.75 3.86 14.99
CA ALA A 201 -11.79 4.39 15.88
C ALA A 201 -11.27 5.54 16.78
N LYS A 202 -10.04 5.44 17.31
CA LYS A 202 -9.41 6.52 18.09
C LYS A 202 -9.25 7.81 17.28
N ASN A 203 -9.14 7.71 15.96
CA ASN A 203 -9.01 8.84 15.04
C ASN A 203 -10.35 9.27 14.41
N GLY A 204 -11.50 8.79 14.91
CA GLY A 204 -12.84 9.17 14.46
C GLY A 204 -13.28 8.47 13.17
N PHE A 205 -12.77 7.26 12.91
CA PHE A 205 -13.14 6.48 11.74
C PHE A 205 -13.85 5.18 12.15
N THR A 206 -15.00 4.93 11.55
CA THR A 206 -15.77 3.69 11.71
C THR A 206 -15.59 2.77 10.51
N VAL A 207 -15.34 1.48 10.78
CA VAL A 207 -15.10 0.49 9.72
C VAL A 207 -16.41 0.16 9.00
N GLU A 208 -16.42 0.36 7.68
CA GLU A 208 -17.58 0.09 6.81
C GLU A 208 -17.43 -1.24 6.07
N ARG A 209 -16.29 -1.48 5.43
CA ARG A 209 -16.06 -2.67 4.61
C ARG A 209 -14.75 -3.36 4.97
N LYS A 210 -14.74 -4.67 4.80
CA LYS A 210 -13.54 -5.51 4.97
C LYS A 210 -13.47 -6.53 3.86
N ALA A 211 -12.27 -6.80 3.38
CA ALA A 211 -12.00 -7.92 2.49
C ALA A 211 -10.73 -8.67 2.92
N MET A 212 -10.57 -9.86 2.43
CA MET A 212 -9.38 -10.68 2.63
C MET A 212 -8.94 -11.26 1.30
N THR A 213 -7.85 -10.76 0.77
CA THR A 213 -7.19 -11.39 -0.37
C THR A 213 -6.27 -12.50 0.12
N ARG A 214 -6.44 -13.69 -0.42
CA ARG A 214 -5.65 -14.84 -0.06
C ARG A 214 -5.33 -15.67 -1.29
N THR A 215 -4.05 -15.69 -1.65
CA THR A 215 -3.49 -16.63 -2.61
C THR A 215 -2.53 -17.60 -1.90
N ARG A 216 -1.66 -18.28 -2.61
CA ARG A 216 -0.69 -19.20 -2.00
C ARG A 216 0.44 -18.47 -1.24
N PHE A 217 0.87 -17.30 -1.75
CA PHE A 217 2.00 -16.53 -1.24
C PHE A 217 1.69 -15.08 -0.89
N TYR A 218 0.44 -14.65 -1.07
CA TYR A 218 -0.01 -13.31 -0.75
C TYR A 218 -1.23 -13.37 0.17
N PHE A 219 -1.15 -12.62 1.28
CA PHE A 219 -2.19 -12.55 2.31
C PHE A 219 -2.34 -11.09 2.74
N SER A 220 -3.43 -10.49 2.37
CA SER A 220 -3.71 -9.07 2.68
C SER A 220 -5.12 -8.91 3.23
N ARG A 221 -5.22 -8.36 4.43
CA ARG A 221 -6.47 -7.88 5.01
C ARG A 221 -6.67 -6.44 4.56
N LEU A 222 -7.78 -6.17 3.90
CA LEU A 222 -8.20 -4.84 3.48
C LEU A 222 -9.31 -4.34 4.42
N ILE A 223 -9.19 -3.10 4.85
CA ILE A 223 -10.18 -2.40 5.68
C ILE A 223 -10.45 -1.04 5.05
N GLU A 224 -11.72 -0.72 4.89
CA GLU A 224 -12.20 0.63 4.63
C GLU A 224 -12.90 1.17 5.87
N ALA A 225 -12.59 2.39 6.21
CA ALA A 225 -13.21 3.12 7.30
C ALA A 225 -13.58 4.54 6.86
N VAL A 226 -14.71 5.03 7.34
CA VAL A 226 -15.24 6.35 7.05
C VAL A 226 -15.24 7.20 8.31
N LYS A 227 -15.07 8.50 8.14
CA LYS A 227 -15.09 9.47 9.23
C LYS A 227 -16.52 9.68 9.72
N GLU A 228 -16.71 9.67 11.05
CA GLU A 228 -17.99 9.94 11.70
C GLU A 228 -18.40 11.42 11.58
#